data_1dfe5e793059a12b082f2ce40ed82f79
#
_entry.id   1dfe5e793059a12b082f2ce40ed82f79
#
_cell.length_a   1.000
_cell.length_b   1.000
_cell.length_c   1.000
_cell.angle_alpha   90.00
_cell.angle_beta   90.00
_cell.angle_gamma   90.00
#
_symmetry.space_group_name_H-M   'P 1'
#
loop_
_entity.id
_entity.type
_entity.pdbx_description
1 polymer ?
#
loop_
_entity_poly.entity_id
_entity_poly.type
_entity_poly.pdbx_seq_one_letter_code
_entity_poly.pdbx_strand_id
1 'polypeptide(L)'
;MGAKDVSEKILVAYSDVAADILNVLVCNGQRLFEPEMLQEASVVSQYKMDGKLHQQERDVAKFVIDKATNAIITCCGFENQTKVDNRMPLRVIGYDGASYHNQQNNAELYEVITFVLYFGERHWYAPRNLQGCINRRCDKLPDTVRNDYKINVYEIAYLTQEQIDMFQSDFKYVAEYMVQKRTNKEYQPSSGVIKHVDAVLKLLSAVSGNPNFELIIPDVEEGGLNTMDAMIARFEKRAEARGEARGLNIGENIANTNFATEMIKDGEPVSKIQKYTKLTLDRLEEIAKSLNVKLVM
;
A
#
# COMPACT_ATOMS: atom_id res chain seq x y z
N MET A 1 -9.87 10.63 4.72
CA MET A 1 -9.08 9.41 4.49
C MET A 1 -9.52 8.77 3.19
N GLY A 2 -8.61 8.52 2.25
CA GLY A 2 -8.91 7.78 1.03
C GLY A 2 -8.90 6.27 1.31
N ALA A 3 -9.60 5.47 0.53
CA ALA A 3 -9.61 4.00 0.63
C ALA A 3 -8.18 3.40 0.64
N LYS A 4 -7.24 4.02 -0.07
CA LYS A 4 -5.83 3.65 -0.12
C LYS A 4 -5.13 3.78 1.24
N ASP A 5 -5.46 4.81 2.01
CA ASP A 5 -4.89 5.11 3.34
C ASP A 5 -5.32 4.06 4.40
N VAL A 6 -6.50 3.48 4.25
CA VAL A 6 -6.99 2.41 5.13
C VAL A 6 -6.33 1.07 4.81
N SER A 7 -6.11 0.77 3.52
CA SER A 7 -5.54 -0.51 3.06
C SER A 7 -4.08 -0.69 3.49
N GLU A 8 -3.30 0.40 3.58
CA GLU A 8 -1.89 0.36 4.00
C GLU A 8 -1.72 0.00 5.49
N LYS A 9 -2.73 0.25 6.32
CA LYS A 9 -2.67 0.11 7.79
C LYS A 9 -3.01 -1.30 8.28
N ILE A 10 -3.83 -2.03 7.54
CA ILE A 10 -4.52 -3.23 8.05
C ILE A 10 -3.54 -4.33 8.47
N LEU A 11 -2.54 -4.66 7.65
CA LEU A 11 -1.65 -5.80 7.95
C LEU A 11 -0.80 -5.54 9.21
N VAL A 12 -0.22 -4.34 9.34
CA VAL A 12 0.63 -3.98 10.50
C VAL A 12 -0.20 -3.84 11.79
N ALA A 13 -1.53 -3.68 11.69
CA ALA A 13 -2.41 -3.65 12.84
C ALA A 13 -2.54 -5.01 13.55
N TYR A 14 -2.30 -6.13 12.87
CA TYR A 14 -2.27 -7.44 13.53
C TYR A 14 -1.08 -7.57 14.47
N SER A 15 -1.34 -8.01 15.71
CA SER A 15 -0.31 -8.06 16.75
C SER A 15 0.82 -9.06 16.46
N ASP A 16 0.53 -10.16 15.77
CA ASP A 16 1.53 -11.12 15.32
C ASP A 16 2.46 -10.51 14.24
N VAL A 17 1.91 -9.73 13.35
CA VAL A 17 2.68 -9.00 12.32
C VAL A 17 3.51 -7.88 12.93
N ALA A 18 2.93 -7.06 13.80
CA ALA A 18 3.65 -5.98 14.46
C ALA A 18 4.79 -6.51 15.36
N ALA A 19 4.56 -7.58 16.12
CA ALA A 19 5.60 -8.23 16.92
C ALA A 19 6.75 -8.75 16.05
N ASP A 20 6.42 -9.39 14.94
CA ASP A 20 7.42 -9.94 14.01
C ASP A 20 8.25 -8.83 13.34
N ILE A 21 7.63 -7.72 12.95
CA ILE A 21 8.33 -6.54 12.43
C ILE A 21 9.31 -5.98 13.47
N LEU A 22 8.90 -5.84 14.74
CA LEU A 22 9.78 -5.40 15.81
C LEU A 22 10.94 -6.38 16.01
N ASN A 23 10.66 -7.68 16.07
CA ASN A 23 11.68 -8.70 16.26
C ASN A 23 12.71 -8.72 15.12
N VAL A 24 12.27 -8.63 13.87
CA VAL A 24 13.16 -8.72 12.72
C VAL A 24 13.90 -7.40 12.48
N LEU A 25 13.17 -6.29 12.38
CA LEU A 25 13.77 -5.03 11.94
C LEU A 25 14.45 -4.26 13.08
N VAL A 26 13.93 -4.35 14.30
CA VAL A 26 14.47 -3.60 15.44
C VAL A 26 15.43 -4.45 16.25
N CYS A 27 15.08 -5.72 16.49
CA CYS A 27 15.83 -6.63 17.34
C CYS A 27 16.75 -7.61 16.56
N ASN A 28 16.96 -7.38 15.26
CA ASN A 28 17.84 -8.20 14.40
C ASN A 28 17.52 -9.70 14.48
N GLY A 29 16.22 -10.06 14.48
CA GLY A 29 15.72 -11.43 14.52
C GLY A 29 15.58 -12.03 15.92
N GLN A 30 16.00 -11.35 16.97
CA GLN A 30 15.76 -11.80 18.35
C GLN A 30 14.26 -11.72 18.67
N ARG A 31 13.68 -12.81 19.19
CA ARG A 31 12.25 -12.93 19.49
C ARG A 31 11.95 -12.38 20.90
N LEU A 32 11.95 -11.05 21.02
CA LEU A 32 11.71 -10.34 22.29
C LEU A 32 10.25 -9.94 22.47
N PHE A 33 9.52 -9.77 21.36
CA PHE A 33 8.12 -9.37 21.37
C PHE A 33 7.23 -10.55 20.97
N GLU A 34 6.26 -10.88 21.79
CA GLU A 34 5.22 -11.87 21.50
C GLU A 34 3.90 -11.14 21.15
N PRO A 35 3.04 -11.69 20.28
CA PRO A 35 1.79 -11.03 19.88
C PRO A 35 0.91 -10.59 21.06
N GLU A 36 0.89 -11.39 22.15
CA GLU A 36 0.10 -11.15 23.36
C GLU A 36 0.61 -9.96 24.18
N MET A 37 1.85 -9.53 23.96
CA MET A 37 2.41 -8.32 24.58
C MET A 37 1.91 -7.04 23.90
N LEU A 38 1.32 -7.15 22.71
CA LEU A 38 0.93 -6.00 21.91
C LEU A 38 -0.57 -5.74 22.02
N GLN A 39 -0.95 -4.60 22.58
CA GLN A 39 -2.32 -4.12 22.70
C GLN A 39 -2.55 -2.89 21.80
N GLU A 40 -3.80 -2.70 21.38
CA GLU A 40 -4.17 -1.52 20.59
C GLU A 40 -3.91 -0.24 21.41
N ALA A 41 -3.24 0.72 20.77
CA ALA A 41 -3.09 2.08 21.29
C ALA A 41 -3.85 3.07 20.40
N SER A 42 -4.19 4.23 20.94
CA SER A 42 -4.83 5.26 20.14
C SER A 42 -3.88 5.78 19.06
N VAL A 43 -4.31 5.69 17.80
CA VAL A 43 -3.60 6.26 16.66
C VAL A 43 -3.80 7.77 16.54
N VAL A 44 -4.84 8.30 17.20
CA VAL A 44 -5.25 9.70 17.13
C VAL A 44 -4.60 10.49 18.25
N SER A 45 -3.83 11.49 17.86
CA SER A 45 -3.29 12.51 18.76
C SER A 45 -4.02 13.83 18.50
N GLN A 46 -4.69 14.34 19.51
CA GLN A 46 -5.41 15.61 19.43
C GLN A 46 -4.68 16.69 20.24
N TYR A 47 -4.53 17.84 19.65
CA TYR A 47 -4.02 19.03 20.36
C TYR A 47 -4.82 20.27 19.97
N LYS A 48 -4.93 21.22 20.90
CA LYS A 48 -5.65 22.48 20.69
C LYS A 48 -4.65 23.57 20.36
N MET A 49 -4.78 24.20 19.19
CA MET A 49 -3.99 25.34 18.77
C MET A 49 -4.90 26.39 18.14
N ASP A 50 -4.68 27.68 18.46
CA ASP A 50 -5.48 28.81 17.97
C ASP A 50 -7.00 28.64 18.17
N GLY A 51 -7.40 28.06 19.31
CA GLY A 51 -8.80 27.77 19.62
C GLY A 51 -9.45 26.65 18.81
N LYS A 52 -8.71 26.01 17.90
CA LYS A 52 -9.16 24.90 17.08
C LYS A 52 -8.54 23.59 17.56
N LEU A 53 -9.31 22.52 17.44
CA LEU A 53 -8.82 21.17 17.67
C LEU A 53 -8.09 20.71 16.42
N HIS A 54 -6.81 20.38 16.56
CA HIS A 54 -6.02 19.74 15.53
C HIS A 54 -5.87 18.27 15.85
N GLN A 55 -5.93 17.45 14.82
CA GLN A 55 -5.80 16.00 14.92
C GLN A 55 -4.64 15.55 14.05
N GLN A 56 -3.74 14.78 14.64
CA GLN A 56 -2.73 14.02 13.92
C GLN A 56 -3.02 12.52 14.11
N GLU A 57 -2.88 11.75 13.07
CA GLU A 57 -3.19 10.33 13.10
C GLU A 57 -2.00 9.55 12.56
N ARG A 58 -1.52 8.58 13.36
CA ARG A 58 -0.57 7.56 12.92
C ARG A 58 -1.28 6.47 12.14
N ASP A 59 -0.55 5.71 11.36
CA ASP A 59 -1.14 4.57 10.68
C ASP A 59 -1.53 3.46 11.68
N VAL A 60 -0.60 3.05 12.53
CA VAL A 60 -0.82 2.05 13.58
C VAL A 60 -0.10 2.46 14.85
N ALA A 61 -0.69 2.17 16.00
CA ALA A 61 -0.02 2.29 17.31
C ALA A 61 -0.33 1.07 18.18
N LYS A 62 0.68 0.58 18.89
CA LYS A 62 0.57 -0.56 19.80
C LYS A 62 1.26 -0.21 21.13
N PHE A 63 0.59 -0.53 22.23
CA PHE A 63 1.25 -0.63 23.52
C PHE A 63 1.95 -1.97 23.64
N VAL A 64 3.19 -1.94 24.08
CA VAL A 64 3.88 -3.13 24.57
C VAL A 64 3.67 -3.21 26.07
N ILE A 65 3.12 -4.30 26.55
CA ILE A 65 2.83 -4.53 27.95
C ILE A 65 3.75 -5.58 28.56
N ASP A 66 4.12 -5.39 29.81
CA ASP A 66 4.74 -6.42 30.62
C ASP A 66 3.69 -7.45 31.04
N LYS A 67 3.91 -8.73 30.69
CA LYS A 67 2.94 -9.81 30.98
C LYS A 67 2.73 -10.08 32.49
N ALA A 68 3.73 -9.80 33.31
CA ALA A 68 3.68 -10.07 34.75
C ALA A 68 2.94 -8.98 35.51
N THR A 69 3.16 -7.71 35.13
CA THR A 69 2.62 -6.54 35.84
C THR A 69 1.45 -5.89 35.14
N ASN A 70 1.22 -6.24 33.87
CA ASN A 70 0.27 -5.57 32.96
C ASN A 70 0.54 -4.06 32.77
N ALA A 71 1.77 -3.62 33.08
CA ALA A 71 2.19 -2.25 32.87
C ALA A 71 2.56 -1.99 31.42
N ILE A 72 2.28 -0.78 30.93
CA ILE A 72 2.74 -0.35 29.60
C ILE A 72 4.24 -0.06 29.69
N ILE A 73 5.04 -0.76 28.88
CA ILE A 73 6.49 -0.55 28.77
C ILE A 73 6.81 0.53 27.76
N THR A 74 6.18 0.46 26.58
CA THR A 74 6.41 1.40 25.49
C THR A 74 5.18 1.49 24.57
N CYS A 75 5.08 2.61 23.84
CA CYS A 75 4.13 2.78 22.74
C CYS A 75 4.90 2.76 21.42
N CYS A 76 4.67 1.75 20.59
CA CYS A 76 5.23 1.61 19.26
C CYS A 76 4.26 2.15 18.21
N GLY A 77 4.66 3.20 17.49
CA GLY A 77 3.95 3.71 16.34
C GLY A 77 4.53 3.17 15.03
N PHE A 78 3.69 2.92 14.04
CA PHE A 78 4.12 2.55 12.68
C PHE A 78 3.53 3.52 11.67
N GLU A 79 4.36 3.96 10.72
CA GLU A 79 4.02 4.80 9.58
C GLU A 79 4.42 4.10 8.28
N ASN A 80 3.46 3.81 7.43
CA ASN A 80 3.69 3.19 6.13
C ASN A 80 3.89 4.29 5.06
N GLN A 81 5.05 4.30 4.41
CA GLN A 81 5.39 5.32 3.43
C GLN A 81 5.79 4.69 2.09
N THR A 82 5.12 5.07 1.01
CA THR A 82 5.48 4.68 -0.36
C THR A 82 6.33 5.72 -1.07
N LYS A 83 6.34 6.94 -0.55
CA LYS A 83 7.11 8.07 -1.10
C LYS A 83 7.96 8.70 0.00
N VAL A 84 9.11 9.25 -0.39
CA VAL A 84 9.98 9.98 0.51
C VAL A 84 9.28 11.28 0.96
N ASP A 85 9.24 11.50 2.28
CA ASP A 85 8.75 12.73 2.89
C ASP A 85 9.90 13.48 3.57
N ASN A 86 10.28 14.65 3.02
CA ASN A 86 11.36 15.49 3.54
C ASN A 86 11.06 16.09 4.92
N ARG A 87 9.81 16.01 5.37
CA ARG A 87 9.35 16.51 6.67
C ARG A 87 8.92 15.40 7.62
N MET A 88 9.28 14.16 7.32
CA MET A 88 8.94 13.02 8.18
C MET A 88 9.37 13.19 9.63
N PRO A 89 10.57 13.73 9.95
CA PRO A 89 10.93 14.04 11.34
C PRO A 89 9.97 14.98 12.06
N LEU A 90 9.38 15.95 11.35
CA LEU A 90 8.37 16.87 11.93
C LEU A 90 7.04 16.17 12.22
N ARG A 91 6.65 15.21 11.36
CA ARG A 91 5.45 14.40 11.59
C ARG A 91 5.63 13.49 12.80
N VAL A 92 6.73 12.76 12.85
CA VAL A 92 7.02 11.80 13.93
C VAL A 92 7.15 12.50 15.28
N ILE A 93 7.88 13.63 15.38
CA ILE A 93 7.97 14.39 16.64
C ILE A 93 6.60 14.93 17.09
N GLY A 94 5.72 15.27 16.15
CA GLY A 94 4.34 15.67 16.45
C GLY A 94 3.54 14.54 17.09
N TYR A 95 3.62 13.33 16.53
CA TYR A 95 2.94 12.15 17.06
C TYR A 95 3.48 11.74 18.44
N ASP A 96 4.79 11.64 18.56
CA ASP A 96 5.44 11.19 19.78
C ASP A 96 5.26 12.24 20.88
N GLY A 97 5.39 13.53 20.55
CA GLY A 97 5.14 14.64 21.46
C GLY A 97 3.71 14.66 22.00
N ALA A 98 2.71 14.42 21.14
CA ALA A 98 1.32 14.34 21.59
C ALA A 98 1.08 13.10 22.47
N SER A 99 1.72 11.97 22.19
CA SER A 99 1.66 10.77 23.03
C SER A 99 2.33 10.98 24.40
N TYR A 100 3.45 11.71 24.45
CA TYR A 100 4.05 12.11 25.74
C TYR A 100 3.18 13.13 26.49
N HIS A 101 2.57 14.08 25.78
CA HIS A 101 1.64 15.03 26.40
C HIS A 101 0.46 14.34 27.07
N ASN A 102 -0.07 13.28 26.48
CA ASN A 102 -1.17 12.51 27.05
C ASN A 102 -0.77 11.77 28.37
N GLN A 103 0.52 11.63 28.63
CA GLN A 103 1.05 10.98 29.84
C GLN A 103 1.32 11.97 30.98
N GLN A 104 1.07 13.28 30.82
CA GLN A 104 1.42 14.30 31.82
C GLN A 104 0.90 14.04 33.23
N ASN A 105 -0.24 13.36 33.35
CA ASN A 105 -0.88 13.04 34.63
C ASN A 105 -0.61 11.60 35.09
N ASN A 106 0.20 10.84 34.37
CA ASN A 106 0.56 9.49 34.75
C ASN A 106 1.63 9.51 35.86
N ALA A 107 1.53 8.59 36.83
CA ALA A 107 2.56 8.43 37.85
C ALA A 107 3.89 7.94 37.27
N GLU A 108 3.81 7.12 36.24
CA GLU A 108 4.95 6.57 35.50
C GLU A 108 4.79 6.88 34.00
N LEU A 109 5.90 7.21 33.37
CA LEU A 109 5.94 7.50 31.94
C LEU A 109 6.52 6.29 31.19
N TYR A 110 5.91 5.94 30.09
CA TYR A 110 6.43 4.96 29.15
C TYR A 110 7.01 5.63 27.92
N GLU A 111 7.97 4.95 27.29
CA GLU A 111 8.63 5.40 26.07
C GLU A 111 7.68 5.37 24.88
N VAL A 112 7.85 6.32 23.96
CA VAL A 112 7.11 6.38 22.69
C VAL A 112 8.10 6.36 21.54
N ILE A 113 7.96 5.38 20.64
CA ILE A 113 8.86 5.18 19.51
C ILE A 113 8.03 4.99 18.24
N THR A 114 8.30 5.80 17.22
CA THR A 114 7.67 5.62 15.90
C THR A 114 8.66 5.05 14.89
N PHE A 115 8.22 4.01 14.18
CA PHE A 115 8.94 3.32 13.11
C PHE A 115 8.32 3.68 11.76
N VAL A 116 9.13 4.11 10.81
CA VAL A 116 8.70 4.41 9.43
C VAL A 116 9.05 3.21 8.56
N LEU A 117 8.04 2.52 8.05
CA LEU A 117 8.16 1.42 7.10
C LEU A 117 8.09 1.99 5.68
N TYR A 118 9.23 2.07 5.02
CA TYR A 118 9.33 2.68 3.70
C TYR A 118 9.34 1.62 2.60
N PHE A 119 8.34 1.65 1.73
CA PHE A 119 8.11 0.70 0.64
C PHE A 119 8.56 1.22 -0.73
N GLY A 120 9.25 2.37 -0.80
CA GLY A 120 9.72 2.93 -2.06
C GLY A 120 10.84 2.12 -2.70
N GLU A 121 10.87 2.10 -4.05
CA GLU A 121 11.90 1.41 -4.83
C GLU A 121 13.25 2.15 -4.86
N ARG A 122 13.29 3.43 -4.48
CA ARG A 122 14.51 4.23 -4.33
C ARG A 122 14.87 4.33 -2.87
N HIS A 123 16.17 4.47 -2.57
CA HIS A 123 16.62 4.70 -1.21
C HIS A 123 15.94 5.92 -0.58
N TRP A 124 15.78 5.87 0.73
CA TRP A 124 15.36 7.03 1.50
C TRP A 124 16.47 8.07 1.55
N TYR A 125 16.29 9.17 0.83
CA TYR A 125 17.26 10.27 0.74
C TYR A 125 16.89 11.50 1.56
N ALA A 126 15.71 11.51 2.20
CA ALA A 126 15.27 12.61 3.06
C ALA A 126 15.97 12.59 4.43
N PRO A 127 15.94 13.70 5.16
CA PRO A 127 16.47 13.75 6.52
C PRO A 127 15.87 12.66 7.42
N ARG A 128 16.71 12.07 8.27
CA ARG A 128 16.32 11.10 9.31
C ARG A 128 16.34 11.72 10.71
N ASN A 129 16.46 13.04 10.79
CA ASN A 129 16.44 13.80 12.03
C ASN A 129 15.92 15.22 11.82
N LEU A 130 15.49 15.85 12.92
CA LEU A 130 14.91 17.19 12.90
C LEU A 130 15.89 18.23 12.37
N GLN A 131 17.17 18.15 12.80
CA GLN A 131 18.20 19.12 12.39
C GLN A 131 18.43 19.09 10.87
N GLY A 132 18.28 17.95 10.22
CA GLY A 132 18.35 17.81 8.77
C GLY A 132 17.20 18.50 8.02
N CYS A 133 16.06 18.74 8.68
CA CYS A 133 14.91 19.44 8.09
C CYS A 133 15.03 20.97 8.16
N ILE A 134 15.97 21.50 8.97
CA ILE A 134 16.07 22.93 9.24
C ILE A 134 16.97 23.61 8.21
N ASN A 135 16.37 24.47 7.39
CA ASN A 135 17.07 25.19 6.33
C ASN A 135 17.68 26.53 6.79
N ARG A 136 17.19 27.11 7.89
CA ARG A 136 17.70 28.38 8.41
C ARG A 136 18.11 28.21 9.87
N ARG A 137 19.37 28.51 10.16
CA ARG A 137 19.98 28.42 11.50
C ARG A 137 20.48 29.77 11.92
N CYS A 138 20.51 30.01 13.24
CA CYS A 138 21.18 31.15 13.82
C CYS A 138 22.64 30.78 14.08
N ASP A 139 23.57 31.35 13.32
CA ASP A 139 25.01 31.04 13.42
C ASP A 139 25.66 31.52 14.73
N LYS A 140 24.94 32.39 15.48
CA LYS A 140 25.40 32.87 16.78
C LYS A 140 25.18 31.89 17.92
N LEU A 141 24.35 30.87 17.71
CA LEU A 141 24.08 29.85 18.72
C LEU A 141 24.95 28.61 18.51
N PRO A 142 25.61 28.12 19.58
CA PRO A 142 26.42 26.92 19.49
C PRO A 142 25.55 25.68 19.26
N ASP A 143 26.12 24.64 18.64
CA ASP A 143 25.40 23.39 18.38
C ASP A 143 24.97 22.64 19.64
N THR A 144 25.65 22.88 20.76
CA THR A 144 25.37 22.25 22.08
C THR A 144 23.99 22.61 22.65
N VAL A 145 23.37 23.72 22.20
CA VAL A 145 22.03 24.13 22.63
C VAL A 145 20.91 23.65 21.66
N ARG A 146 21.28 22.93 20.62
CA ARG A 146 20.34 22.47 19.59
C ARG A 146 19.83 21.06 19.93
N ASN A 147 18.55 20.96 20.15
CA ASN A 147 17.91 19.66 20.26
C ASN A 147 17.79 19.03 18.89
N ASP A 148 17.90 17.71 18.85
CA ASP A 148 17.63 16.91 17.67
C ASP A 148 16.64 15.79 18.00
N TYR A 149 15.91 15.35 16.99
CA TYR A 149 14.96 14.24 17.08
C TYR A 149 15.18 13.29 15.92
N LYS A 150 15.62 12.09 16.22
CA LYS A 150 15.90 11.05 15.21
C LYS A 150 14.64 10.23 14.94
N ILE A 151 14.47 9.80 13.69
CA ILE A 151 13.42 8.87 13.29
C ILE A 151 14.04 7.54 12.82
N ASN A 152 13.28 6.45 13.01
CA ASN A 152 13.68 5.11 12.61
C ASN A 152 13.03 4.78 11.27
N VAL A 153 13.80 4.75 10.18
CA VAL A 153 13.30 4.44 8.83
C VAL A 153 13.85 3.09 8.39
N TYR A 154 12.96 2.16 8.11
CA TYR A 154 13.26 0.82 7.58
C TYR A 154 12.84 0.75 6.11
N GLU A 155 13.82 0.52 5.25
CA GLU A 155 13.63 0.47 3.79
C GLU A 155 13.29 -0.96 3.37
N ILE A 156 12.00 -1.28 3.28
CA ILE A 156 11.51 -2.66 3.09
C ILE A 156 11.99 -3.26 1.77
N ALA A 157 12.05 -2.46 0.70
CA ALA A 157 12.54 -2.93 -0.59
C ALA A 157 14.06 -3.21 -0.62
N TYR A 158 14.79 -2.91 0.45
CA TYR A 158 16.24 -3.10 0.58
C TYR A 158 16.63 -4.11 1.65
N LEU A 159 15.69 -4.86 2.18
CA LEU A 159 15.98 -5.95 3.10
C LEU A 159 16.84 -7.02 2.43
N THR A 160 17.75 -7.62 3.19
CA THR A 160 18.53 -8.77 2.73
C THR A 160 17.68 -10.04 2.77
N GLN A 161 18.11 -11.07 2.06
CA GLN A 161 17.41 -12.36 2.10
C GLN A 161 17.41 -12.94 3.53
N GLU A 162 18.51 -12.79 4.26
CA GLU A 162 18.60 -13.23 5.65
C GLU A 162 17.54 -12.53 6.54
N GLN A 163 17.34 -11.23 6.34
CA GLN A 163 16.30 -10.49 7.08
C GLN A 163 14.89 -10.95 6.70
N ILE A 164 14.66 -11.20 5.41
CA ILE A 164 13.36 -11.73 4.93
C ILE A 164 13.09 -13.12 5.51
N ASP A 165 14.11 -13.99 5.57
CA ASP A 165 13.97 -15.35 6.10
C ASP A 165 13.73 -15.38 7.61
N MET A 166 14.06 -14.30 8.33
CA MET A 166 13.74 -14.15 9.75
C MET A 166 12.27 -13.91 10.00
N PHE A 167 11.49 -13.39 9.05
CA PHE A 167 10.05 -13.16 9.25
C PHE A 167 9.27 -14.47 9.36
N GLN A 168 8.38 -14.54 10.35
CA GLN A 168 7.48 -15.67 10.59
C GLN A 168 6.01 -15.31 10.33
N SER A 169 5.70 -13.99 10.23
CA SER A 169 4.38 -13.49 9.91
C SER A 169 4.19 -13.29 8.40
N ASP A 170 2.96 -12.97 8.02
CA ASP A 170 2.59 -12.68 6.64
C ASP A 170 3.30 -11.44 6.05
N PHE A 171 3.96 -10.63 6.87
CA PHE A 171 4.79 -9.52 6.39
C PHE A 171 5.94 -9.99 5.50
N LYS A 172 6.37 -11.25 5.64
CA LYS A 172 7.37 -11.89 4.79
C LYS A 172 7.02 -11.73 3.30
N TYR A 173 5.79 -12.04 2.92
CA TYR A 173 5.35 -12.00 1.52
C TYR A 173 5.37 -10.58 0.94
N VAL A 174 5.08 -9.58 1.77
CA VAL A 174 5.17 -8.17 1.37
C VAL A 174 6.63 -7.76 1.19
N ALA A 175 7.51 -8.14 2.10
CA ALA A 175 8.94 -7.85 2.02
C ALA A 175 9.59 -8.51 0.79
N GLU A 176 9.30 -9.79 0.55
CA GLU A 176 9.74 -10.53 -0.65
C GLU A 176 9.31 -9.82 -1.94
N TYR A 177 8.03 -9.47 -2.02
CA TYR A 177 7.51 -8.78 -3.18
C TYR A 177 8.24 -7.44 -3.44
N MET A 178 8.43 -6.62 -2.41
CA MET A 178 9.07 -5.31 -2.56
C MET A 178 10.53 -5.42 -2.99
N VAL A 179 11.28 -6.37 -2.44
CA VAL A 179 12.68 -6.62 -2.83
C VAL A 179 12.78 -7.14 -4.26
N GLN A 180 11.93 -8.08 -4.65
CA GLN A 180 11.92 -8.65 -6.00
C GLN A 180 11.46 -7.61 -7.02
N LYS A 181 10.42 -6.84 -6.74
CA LYS A 181 9.95 -5.74 -7.58
C LYS A 181 11.06 -4.71 -7.84
N ARG A 182 11.77 -4.25 -6.80
CA ARG A 182 12.88 -3.30 -6.95
C ARG A 182 13.98 -3.83 -7.86
N THR A 183 14.24 -5.14 -7.82
CA THR A 183 15.28 -5.78 -8.63
C THR A 183 14.80 -6.21 -10.02
N ASN A 184 13.58 -5.83 -10.43
CA ASN A 184 12.93 -6.23 -11.69
C ASN A 184 12.90 -7.75 -11.89
N LYS A 185 12.77 -8.51 -10.81
CA LYS A 185 12.57 -9.96 -10.87
C LYS A 185 11.08 -10.26 -10.96
N GLU A 186 10.74 -11.35 -11.65
CA GLU A 186 9.43 -11.94 -11.54
C GLU A 186 9.17 -12.36 -10.10
N TYR A 187 7.98 -12.04 -9.59
CA TYR A 187 7.67 -12.35 -8.20
C TYR A 187 7.52 -13.86 -7.99
N GLN A 188 8.41 -14.40 -7.20
CA GLN A 188 8.41 -15.79 -6.76
C GLN A 188 8.27 -15.81 -5.24
N PRO A 189 7.06 -16.01 -4.70
CA PRO A 189 6.84 -16.02 -3.28
C PRO A 189 7.41 -17.29 -2.63
N SER A 190 7.78 -17.18 -1.37
CA SER A 190 8.02 -18.35 -0.53
C SER A 190 6.74 -19.17 -0.38
N SER A 191 6.89 -20.48 -0.32
CA SER A 191 5.78 -21.39 -0.02
C SER A 191 5.30 -21.21 1.41
N GLY A 192 4.00 -21.26 1.64
CA GLY A 192 3.41 -21.19 2.97
C GLY A 192 1.96 -20.76 2.96
N VAL A 193 1.30 -20.98 4.09
CA VAL A 193 -0.09 -20.57 4.32
C VAL A 193 -0.09 -19.15 4.88
N ILE A 194 -0.84 -18.27 4.25
CA ILE A 194 -1.06 -16.89 4.69
C ILE A 194 -2.25 -16.88 5.64
N LYS A 195 -2.07 -16.27 6.79
CA LYS A 195 -3.10 -16.15 7.83
C LYS A 195 -4.04 -14.96 7.59
N HIS A 196 -3.48 -13.83 7.17
CA HIS A 196 -4.18 -12.55 6.97
C HIS A 196 -4.25 -12.18 5.48
N VAL A 197 -4.82 -13.08 4.66
CA VAL A 197 -4.78 -12.98 3.20
C VAL A 197 -5.29 -11.65 2.68
N ASP A 198 -6.47 -11.22 3.14
CA ASP A 198 -7.09 -9.96 2.76
C ASP A 198 -6.17 -8.76 3.05
N ALA A 199 -5.57 -8.74 4.24
CA ALA A 199 -4.66 -7.66 4.65
C ALA A 199 -3.36 -7.64 3.84
N VAL A 200 -2.80 -8.81 3.50
CA VAL A 200 -1.61 -8.93 2.63
C VAL A 200 -1.93 -8.38 1.24
N LEU A 201 -3.04 -8.81 0.64
CA LEU A 201 -3.42 -8.37 -0.71
C LEU A 201 -3.71 -6.86 -0.77
N LYS A 202 -4.38 -6.31 0.24
CA LYS A 202 -4.63 -4.87 0.35
C LYS A 202 -3.34 -4.08 0.49
N LEU A 203 -2.43 -4.52 1.36
CA LEU A 203 -1.13 -3.85 1.50
C LEU A 203 -0.32 -3.95 0.21
N LEU A 204 -0.24 -5.12 -0.44
CA LEU A 204 0.44 -5.28 -1.73
C LEU A 204 -0.15 -4.36 -2.80
N SER A 205 -1.48 -4.25 -2.89
CA SER A 205 -2.16 -3.32 -3.79
C SER A 205 -1.72 -1.88 -3.56
N ALA A 206 -1.75 -1.45 -2.30
CA ALA A 206 -1.43 -0.09 -1.90
C ALA A 206 0.05 0.28 -2.19
N VAL A 207 1.00 -0.56 -1.75
CA VAL A 207 2.44 -0.27 -1.88
C VAL A 207 2.99 -0.48 -3.29
N SER A 208 2.39 -1.39 -4.07
CA SER A 208 2.78 -1.63 -5.45
C SER A 208 2.11 -0.70 -6.46
N GLY A 209 0.97 -0.11 -6.07
CA GLY A 209 0.09 0.62 -6.98
C GLY A 209 -0.64 -0.29 -7.98
N ASN A 210 -0.67 -1.60 -7.74
CA ASN A 210 -1.35 -2.58 -8.59
C ASN A 210 -2.69 -3.02 -7.97
N PRO A 211 -3.83 -2.47 -8.42
CA PRO A 211 -5.15 -2.77 -7.85
C PRO A 211 -5.61 -4.21 -8.09
N ASN A 212 -4.91 -4.94 -8.94
CA ASN A 212 -5.27 -6.32 -9.25
C ASN A 212 -5.15 -7.26 -8.04
N PHE A 213 -4.31 -6.94 -7.07
CA PHE A 213 -4.24 -7.71 -5.82
C PHE A 213 -5.57 -7.70 -5.06
N GLU A 214 -6.29 -6.58 -5.05
CA GLU A 214 -7.61 -6.51 -4.41
C GLU A 214 -8.70 -7.24 -5.19
N LEU A 215 -8.57 -7.33 -6.51
CA LEU A 215 -9.59 -7.98 -7.35
C LEU A 215 -9.75 -9.49 -7.10
N ILE A 216 -8.76 -10.14 -6.48
CA ILE A 216 -8.85 -11.57 -6.16
C ILE A 216 -9.38 -11.85 -4.75
N ILE A 217 -9.59 -10.82 -3.91
CA ILE A 217 -10.07 -10.98 -2.54
C ILE A 217 -11.39 -11.78 -2.49
N PRO A 218 -12.41 -11.50 -3.32
CA PRO A 218 -13.64 -12.30 -3.33
C PRO A 218 -13.39 -13.78 -3.63
N ASP A 219 -12.44 -14.10 -4.54
CA ASP A 219 -12.11 -15.50 -4.87
C ASP A 219 -11.42 -16.22 -3.70
N VAL A 220 -10.67 -15.47 -2.91
CA VAL A 220 -10.03 -15.98 -1.69
C VAL A 220 -11.09 -16.37 -0.65
N GLU A 221 -12.06 -15.49 -0.43
CA GLU A 221 -13.15 -15.71 0.53
C GLU A 221 -14.03 -16.91 0.13
N GLU A 222 -14.36 -17.04 -1.17
CA GLU A 222 -15.17 -18.15 -1.67
C GLU A 222 -14.40 -19.47 -1.84
N GLY A 223 -13.13 -19.39 -2.24
CA GLY A 223 -12.32 -20.55 -2.67
C GLY A 223 -11.32 -21.06 -1.64
N GLY A 224 -11.15 -20.40 -0.47
CA GLY A 224 -10.18 -20.80 0.55
C GLY A 224 -8.72 -20.71 0.07
N LEU A 225 -8.42 -19.81 -0.87
CA LEU A 225 -7.05 -19.60 -1.37
C LEU A 225 -6.23 -18.91 -0.27
N ASN A 226 -5.25 -19.63 0.26
CA ASN A 226 -4.43 -19.16 1.39
C ASN A 226 -2.92 -19.27 1.16
N THR A 227 -2.47 -19.42 -0.10
CA THR A 227 -1.06 -19.37 -0.48
C THR A 227 -0.84 -18.36 -1.59
N MET A 228 0.31 -17.70 -1.61
CA MET A 228 0.64 -16.73 -2.67
C MET A 228 0.66 -17.38 -4.05
N ASP A 229 1.16 -18.60 -4.19
CA ASP A 229 1.18 -19.33 -5.48
C ASP A 229 -0.25 -19.51 -6.03
N ALA A 230 -1.19 -19.94 -5.19
CA ALA A 230 -2.58 -20.12 -5.59
C ALA A 230 -3.24 -18.79 -5.99
N MET A 231 -2.91 -17.69 -5.30
CA MET A 231 -3.40 -16.35 -5.61
C MET A 231 -2.81 -15.83 -6.93
N ILE A 232 -1.52 -16.04 -7.17
CA ILE A 232 -0.85 -15.66 -8.42
C ILE A 232 -1.45 -16.43 -9.59
N ALA A 233 -1.58 -17.76 -9.47
CA ALA A 233 -2.21 -18.58 -10.52
C ALA A 233 -3.65 -18.12 -10.83
N ARG A 234 -4.41 -17.72 -9.81
CA ARG A 234 -5.76 -17.16 -9.99
C ARG A 234 -5.73 -15.82 -10.70
N PHE A 235 -4.76 -14.98 -10.35
CA PHE A 235 -4.54 -13.69 -10.99
C PHE A 235 -4.22 -13.84 -12.48
N GLU A 236 -3.30 -14.73 -12.85
CA GLU A 236 -2.92 -15.03 -14.22
C GLU A 236 -4.11 -15.51 -15.04
N LYS A 237 -4.87 -16.47 -14.52
CA LYS A 237 -6.09 -16.96 -15.15
C LYS A 237 -7.12 -15.86 -15.41
N ARG A 238 -7.29 -14.92 -14.48
CA ARG A 238 -8.17 -13.76 -14.69
C ARG A 238 -7.62 -12.76 -15.71
N ALA A 239 -6.30 -12.60 -15.76
CA ALA A 239 -5.66 -11.72 -16.74
C ALA A 239 -5.80 -12.30 -18.16
N GLU A 240 -5.62 -13.62 -18.33
CA GLU A 240 -5.86 -14.33 -19.59
C GLU A 240 -7.31 -14.19 -20.05
N ALA A 241 -8.27 -14.50 -19.19
CA ALA A 241 -9.70 -14.39 -19.52
C ALA A 241 -10.10 -12.97 -19.93
N ARG A 242 -9.54 -11.94 -19.27
CA ARG A 242 -9.75 -10.54 -19.64
C ARG A 242 -9.09 -10.19 -20.98
N GLY A 243 -7.91 -10.75 -21.24
CA GLY A 243 -7.19 -10.61 -22.50
C GLY A 243 -7.98 -11.21 -23.66
N GLU A 244 -8.47 -12.42 -23.49
CA GLU A 244 -9.32 -13.12 -24.47
C GLU A 244 -10.64 -12.35 -24.74
N ALA A 245 -11.33 -11.92 -23.68
CA ALA A 245 -12.57 -11.15 -23.83
C ALA A 245 -12.34 -9.80 -24.56
N ARG A 246 -11.23 -9.11 -24.27
CA ARG A 246 -10.84 -7.93 -25.03
C ARG A 246 -10.50 -8.24 -26.47
N GLY A 247 -9.75 -9.31 -26.72
CA GLY A 247 -9.37 -9.75 -28.06
C GLY A 247 -10.60 -10.07 -28.91
N LEU A 248 -11.54 -10.82 -28.35
CA LEU A 248 -12.83 -11.14 -29.01
C LEU A 248 -13.62 -9.87 -29.33
N ASN A 249 -13.75 -8.94 -28.36
CA ASN A 249 -14.51 -7.70 -28.56
C ASN A 249 -13.85 -6.81 -29.63
N ILE A 250 -12.52 -6.68 -29.62
CA ILE A 250 -11.77 -5.96 -30.66
C ILE A 250 -11.94 -6.66 -32.02
N GLY A 251 -11.84 -7.98 -32.07
CA GLY A 251 -12.03 -8.76 -33.29
C GLY A 251 -13.43 -8.60 -33.87
N GLU A 252 -14.48 -8.69 -33.04
CA GLU A 252 -15.86 -8.44 -33.44
C GLU A 252 -16.07 -7.01 -33.98
N ASN A 253 -15.52 -6.00 -33.30
CA ASN A 253 -15.61 -4.61 -33.74
C ASN A 253 -14.91 -4.39 -35.08
N ILE A 254 -13.74 -4.98 -35.31
CA ILE A 254 -13.04 -4.93 -36.59
C ILE A 254 -13.86 -5.61 -37.67
N ALA A 255 -14.36 -6.83 -37.43
CA ALA A 255 -15.15 -7.57 -38.38
C ALA A 255 -16.44 -6.82 -38.73
N ASN A 256 -17.16 -6.30 -37.74
CA ASN A 256 -18.37 -5.50 -37.95
C ASN A 256 -18.09 -4.20 -38.72
N THR A 257 -16.97 -3.53 -38.42
CA THR A 257 -16.53 -2.31 -39.14
C THR A 257 -16.21 -2.64 -40.61
N ASN A 258 -15.48 -3.72 -40.86
CA ASN A 258 -15.16 -4.14 -42.23
C ASN A 258 -16.42 -4.51 -43.01
N PHE A 259 -17.33 -5.26 -42.39
CA PHE A 259 -18.59 -5.65 -42.99
C PHE A 259 -19.50 -4.44 -43.30
N ALA A 260 -19.60 -3.50 -42.34
CA ALA A 260 -20.30 -2.26 -42.53
C ALA A 260 -19.68 -1.44 -43.70
N THR A 261 -18.34 -1.42 -43.79
CA THR A 261 -17.61 -0.74 -44.85
C THR A 261 -18.00 -1.26 -46.26
N GLU A 262 -18.05 -2.60 -46.40
CA GLU A 262 -18.47 -3.21 -47.68
C GLU A 262 -19.95 -2.94 -47.98
N MET A 263 -20.83 -3.10 -46.98
CA MET A 263 -22.26 -2.78 -47.17
C MET A 263 -22.51 -1.32 -47.54
N ILE A 264 -21.74 -0.37 -46.99
CA ILE A 264 -21.83 1.05 -47.35
C ILE A 264 -21.38 1.28 -48.80
N LYS A 265 -20.30 0.62 -49.26
CA LYS A 265 -19.84 0.69 -50.66
C LYS A 265 -20.87 0.11 -51.62
N ASP A 266 -21.55 -0.96 -51.19
CA ASP A 266 -22.62 -1.60 -52.00
C ASP A 266 -23.94 -0.80 -52.01
N GLY A 267 -24.01 0.31 -51.25
CA GLY A 267 -25.20 1.17 -51.18
C GLY A 267 -26.36 0.56 -50.39
N GLU A 268 -26.09 -0.33 -49.45
CA GLU A 268 -27.13 -0.90 -48.59
C GLU A 268 -27.73 0.13 -47.64
N PRO A 269 -29.05 0.03 -47.31
CA PRO A 269 -29.68 0.96 -46.39
C PRO A 269 -29.12 0.89 -44.95
N VAL A 270 -29.02 2.02 -44.28
CA VAL A 270 -28.53 2.15 -42.91
C VAL A 270 -29.23 1.16 -41.96
N SER A 271 -30.53 1.02 -42.06
CA SER A 271 -31.32 0.09 -41.22
C SER A 271 -30.87 -1.37 -41.37
N LYS A 272 -30.48 -1.77 -42.58
CA LYS A 272 -29.94 -3.12 -42.84
C LYS A 272 -28.52 -3.27 -42.27
N ILE A 273 -27.66 -2.26 -42.47
CA ILE A 273 -26.30 -2.26 -41.95
C ILE A 273 -26.31 -2.36 -40.42
N GLN A 274 -27.11 -1.54 -39.74
CA GLN A 274 -27.26 -1.58 -38.28
C GLN A 274 -27.75 -2.93 -37.77
N LYS A 275 -28.72 -3.52 -38.47
CA LYS A 275 -29.26 -4.83 -38.10
C LYS A 275 -28.19 -5.93 -38.07
N TYR A 276 -27.29 -5.94 -39.04
CA TYR A 276 -26.31 -7.00 -39.18
C TYR A 276 -24.98 -6.71 -38.42
N THR A 277 -24.57 -5.44 -38.34
CA THR A 277 -23.30 -5.05 -37.73
C THR A 277 -23.43 -4.57 -36.28
N LYS A 278 -24.66 -4.25 -35.85
CA LYS A 278 -24.96 -3.64 -34.53
C LYS A 278 -24.23 -2.33 -34.26
N LEU A 279 -23.63 -1.71 -35.26
CA LEU A 279 -22.99 -0.42 -35.15
C LEU A 279 -24.01 0.71 -35.01
N THR A 280 -23.63 1.74 -34.26
CA THR A 280 -24.45 2.96 -34.10
C THR A 280 -24.46 3.79 -35.39
N LEU A 281 -25.48 4.63 -35.54
CA LEU A 281 -25.56 5.53 -36.70
C LEU A 281 -24.31 6.42 -36.79
N ASP A 282 -23.89 7.02 -35.69
CA ASP A 282 -22.71 7.89 -35.64
C ASP A 282 -21.46 7.16 -36.17
N ARG A 283 -21.30 5.87 -35.80
CA ARG A 283 -20.18 5.09 -36.30
C ARG A 283 -20.26 4.77 -37.76
N LEU A 284 -21.45 4.53 -38.30
CA LEU A 284 -21.67 4.36 -39.76
C LEU A 284 -21.41 5.65 -40.51
N GLU A 285 -21.78 6.81 -39.96
CA GLU A 285 -21.48 8.12 -40.54
C GLU A 285 -19.96 8.39 -40.58
N GLU A 286 -19.23 8.05 -39.53
CA GLU A 286 -17.75 8.14 -39.52
C GLU A 286 -17.13 7.30 -40.66
N ILE A 287 -17.59 6.02 -40.77
CA ILE A 287 -17.10 5.13 -41.83
C ILE A 287 -17.43 5.69 -43.22
N ALA A 288 -18.67 6.10 -43.46
CA ALA A 288 -19.10 6.67 -44.73
C ALA A 288 -18.31 7.93 -45.09
N LYS A 289 -18.08 8.79 -44.09
CA LYS A 289 -17.23 9.99 -44.26
C LYS A 289 -15.79 9.64 -44.67
N SER A 290 -15.21 8.61 -44.03
CA SER A 290 -13.87 8.14 -44.37
C SER A 290 -13.75 7.58 -45.78
N LEU A 291 -14.83 7.01 -46.31
CA LEU A 291 -14.95 6.45 -47.65
C LEU A 291 -15.38 7.52 -48.71
N ASN A 292 -15.72 8.73 -48.26
CA ASN A 292 -16.28 9.80 -49.10
C ASN A 292 -17.59 9.37 -49.83
N VAL A 293 -18.43 8.57 -49.14
CA VAL A 293 -19.71 8.07 -49.66
C VAL A 293 -20.86 8.58 -48.79
N LYS A 294 -22.03 8.79 -49.36
CA LYS A 294 -23.25 9.14 -48.62
C LYS A 294 -23.98 7.87 -48.20
N LEU A 295 -24.46 7.84 -46.95
CA LEU A 295 -25.31 6.77 -46.45
C LEU A 295 -26.69 6.80 -47.15
N VAL A 296 -27.19 5.61 -47.46
CA VAL A 296 -28.56 5.41 -47.95
C VAL A 296 -29.45 5.21 -46.73
N MET A 297 -30.34 6.19 -46.47
CA MET A 297 -31.21 6.20 -45.31
C MET A 297 -32.36 5.21 -45.45
#